data_edc52380a6cecd2a261f703d82edb305
#
_entry.id   edc52380a6cecd2a261f703d82edb305
#
_cell.length_a   1.000
_cell.length_b   1.000
_cell.length_c   1.000
_cell.angle_alpha   90.00
_cell.angle_beta   90.00
_cell.angle_gamma   90.00
#
_symmetry.space_group_name_H-M   'P 1'
#
loop_
_entity.id
_entity.type
_entity.pdbx_description
1 polymer ?
#
loop_
_entity_poly.entity_id
_entity_poly.type
_entity_poly.pdbx_seq_one_letter_code
_entity_poly.pdbx_strand_id
1 'polypeptide(L)'
;MARDWKGGNASTFKTIGASNHCAEERADKDYYATEPRAVELLCEIEKFDGPILEPSCGEGHMSRVLQQAGYEVVSRDLADRGFGEVADFLSPDNTEWGGDIVTNPPYAFAQEFVEKALAIIPTGRKVAMFLKLTFLEGKKRASLFNSTPPAGFGFLARVSTAPRTATSSTPLAAPLPTRGSYGRRATQVRLR
;
A
#
# COMPACT_ATOMS: atom_id res chain seq x y z
N MET A 1 2.77 23.64 -35.93
CA MET A 1 1.50 23.00 -35.55
C MET A 1 1.86 21.72 -34.76
N ALA A 2 1.71 21.76 -33.44
CA ALA A 2 1.91 20.58 -32.60
C ALA A 2 0.74 19.61 -32.83
N ARG A 3 1.05 18.35 -33.18
CA ARG A 3 0.04 17.30 -33.31
C ARG A 3 -0.34 16.85 -31.90
N ASP A 4 -1.59 17.10 -31.51
CA ASP A 4 -2.17 16.50 -30.31
C ASP A 4 -2.07 14.98 -30.38
N TRP A 5 -1.43 14.40 -29.36
CA TRP A 5 -1.32 12.96 -29.20
C TRP A 5 -2.69 12.40 -28.80
N LYS A 6 -3.38 11.75 -29.72
CA LYS A 6 -4.61 11.01 -29.43
C LYS A 6 -4.23 9.64 -28.89
N GLY A 7 -4.28 9.54 -27.57
CA GLY A 7 -3.95 8.32 -26.84
C GLY A 7 -4.74 7.09 -27.29
N GLY A 8 -4.01 6.06 -27.38
CA GLY A 8 -4.11 4.66 -27.61
C GLY A 8 -5.43 3.94 -27.82
N ASN A 9 -5.35 3.02 -28.77
CA ASN A 9 -6.31 1.95 -29.02
C ASN A 9 -6.38 0.95 -27.83
N ALA A 10 -7.54 0.30 -27.65
CA ALA A 10 -7.80 -0.75 -26.64
C ALA A 10 -6.76 -1.89 -26.59
N SER A 11 -5.96 -2.09 -27.69
CA SER A 11 -4.88 -3.07 -27.74
C SER A 11 -3.68 -2.69 -26.87
N THR A 12 -3.41 -1.40 -26.66
CA THR A 12 -2.29 -0.91 -25.85
C THR A 12 -2.50 -1.21 -24.37
N PHE A 13 -3.76 -1.16 -23.89
CA PHE A 13 -4.13 -1.53 -22.53
C PHE A 13 -3.91 -3.02 -22.23
N LYS A 14 -4.15 -3.90 -23.18
CA LYS A 14 -3.87 -5.35 -23.05
C LYS A 14 -2.38 -5.63 -22.92
N THR A 15 -1.53 -4.89 -23.61
CA THR A 15 -0.08 -5.08 -23.61
C THR A 15 0.58 -4.62 -22.30
N ILE A 16 -0.03 -3.67 -21.57
CA ILE A 16 0.49 -3.17 -20.28
C ILE A 16 -0.11 -3.92 -19.08
N GLY A 17 -0.86 -5.01 -19.28
CA GLY A 17 -1.37 -5.87 -18.22
C GLY A 17 -2.60 -5.34 -17.47
N ALA A 18 -3.31 -4.36 -18.04
CA ALA A 18 -4.62 -3.93 -17.54
C ALA A 18 -5.70 -4.84 -18.11
N SER A 19 -5.87 -6.05 -17.58
CA SER A 19 -6.96 -6.94 -17.95
C SER A 19 -8.26 -6.53 -17.26
N ASN A 20 -9.35 -6.43 -18.02
CA ASN A 20 -10.71 -6.28 -17.51
C ASN A 20 -11.19 -7.61 -16.89
N HIS A 21 -10.81 -7.89 -15.65
CA HIS A 21 -11.46 -8.92 -14.84
C HIS A 21 -12.71 -8.34 -14.19
N CYS A 22 -13.80 -9.13 -14.05
CA CYS A 22 -15.01 -8.63 -13.42
C CYS A 22 -14.76 -8.26 -11.94
N ALA A 23 -15.61 -7.37 -11.41
CA ALA A 23 -15.41 -6.74 -10.11
C ALA A 23 -15.34 -7.74 -8.95
N GLU A 24 -16.11 -8.84 -9.02
CA GLU A 24 -16.17 -9.89 -8.00
C GLU A 24 -14.88 -10.73 -7.95
N GLU A 25 -14.31 -11.10 -9.13
CA GLU A 25 -13.00 -11.78 -9.18
C GLU A 25 -11.83 -10.89 -8.73
N ARG A 26 -12.00 -9.56 -8.77
CA ARG A 26 -10.99 -8.60 -8.28
C ARG A 26 -11.00 -8.47 -6.77
N ALA A 27 -12.16 -8.51 -6.13
CA ALA A 27 -12.27 -8.43 -4.67
C ALA A 27 -11.57 -9.61 -3.98
N ASP A 28 -11.69 -10.82 -4.54
CA ASP A 28 -10.98 -12.01 -4.05
C ASP A 28 -9.48 -11.99 -4.39
N LYS A 29 -9.09 -11.37 -5.50
CA LYS A 29 -7.69 -11.31 -5.97
C LYS A 29 -6.92 -10.07 -5.48
N ASP A 30 -7.60 -9.07 -4.93
CA ASP A 30 -6.96 -7.84 -4.40
C ASP A 30 -6.45 -7.99 -2.95
N TYR A 31 -6.59 -9.20 -2.37
CA TYR A 31 -5.92 -9.52 -1.12
C TYR A 31 -4.42 -9.75 -1.37
N TYR A 32 -3.60 -8.84 -0.89
CA TYR A 32 -2.15 -8.95 -0.88
C TYR A 32 -1.65 -8.91 0.55
N ALA A 33 -1.17 -10.04 1.03
CA ALA A 33 -0.46 -10.08 2.30
C ALA A 33 0.70 -9.08 2.28
N THR A 34 0.73 -8.20 3.27
CA THR A 34 1.83 -7.23 3.40
C THR A 34 3.07 -7.96 3.89
N GLU A 35 4.19 -7.76 3.18
CA GLU A 35 5.46 -8.34 3.58
C GLU A 35 5.88 -7.80 4.96
N PRO A 36 6.19 -8.66 5.95
CA PRO A 36 6.55 -8.22 7.31
C PRO A 36 7.68 -7.19 7.32
N ARG A 37 8.71 -7.37 6.51
CA ARG A 37 9.84 -6.44 6.41
C ARG A 37 9.42 -5.02 6.01
N ALA A 38 8.38 -4.89 5.20
CA ALA A 38 7.84 -3.58 4.82
C ALA A 38 7.26 -2.83 6.01
N VAL A 39 6.57 -3.54 6.90
CA VAL A 39 5.99 -2.98 8.13
C VAL A 39 7.07 -2.65 9.15
N GLU A 40 8.09 -3.51 9.29
CA GLU A 40 9.26 -3.22 10.14
C GLU A 40 9.95 -1.92 9.71
N LEU A 41 10.20 -1.74 8.41
CA LEU A 41 10.79 -0.52 7.86
C LEU A 41 9.90 0.71 8.13
N LEU A 42 8.58 0.56 8.05
CA LEU A 42 7.66 1.63 8.46
C LEU A 42 7.90 2.00 9.92
N CYS A 43 7.98 1.04 10.83
CA CYS A 43 8.21 1.28 12.26
C CYS A 43 9.62 1.85 12.57
N GLU A 44 10.60 1.63 11.69
CA GLU A 44 11.92 2.26 11.81
C GLU A 44 11.88 3.76 11.52
N ILE A 45 11.11 4.19 10.51
CA ILE A 45 11.04 5.57 10.02
C ILE A 45 9.92 6.39 10.63
N GLU A 46 8.84 5.74 11.10
CA GLU A 46 7.66 6.37 11.69
C GLU A 46 7.42 5.88 13.10
N LYS A 47 6.96 6.82 13.96
CA LYS A 47 6.46 6.51 15.29
C LYS A 47 4.99 6.86 15.38
N PHE A 48 4.22 5.98 15.95
CA PHE A 48 2.80 6.14 16.19
C PHE A 48 2.58 6.38 17.68
N ASP A 49 1.70 7.31 18.03
CA ASP A 49 1.56 7.80 19.41
C ASP A 49 0.26 7.32 20.09
N GLY A 50 -0.49 6.44 19.46
CA GLY A 50 -1.75 5.91 19.99
C GLY A 50 -2.06 4.51 19.48
N PRO A 51 -3.23 3.99 19.80
CA PRO A 51 -3.68 2.74 19.24
C PRO A 51 -3.75 2.86 17.70
N ILE A 52 -3.39 1.78 17.03
CA ILE A 52 -3.38 1.72 15.56
C ILE A 52 -4.61 0.93 15.10
N LEU A 53 -5.36 1.50 14.17
CA LEU A 53 -6.39 0.78 13.42
C LEU A 53 -5.80 0.23 12.13
N GLU A 54 -5.92 -1.08 11.92
CA GLU A 54 -5.72 -1.74 10.64
C GLU A 54 -7.08 -2.19 10.07
N PRO A 55 -7.72 -1.38 9.21
CA PRO A 55 -9.09 -1.61 8.76
C PRO A 55 -9.23 -2.59 7.58
N SER A 56 -8.14 -3.19 7.10
CA SER A 56 -8.13 -4.28 6.12
C SER A 56 -7.03 -5.27 6.45
N CYS A 57 -7.17 -5.91 7.62
CA CYS A 57 -6.12 -6.70 8.24
C CYS A 57 -5.86 -8.05 7.55
N GLY A 58 -6.81 -8.55 6.78
CA GLY A 58 -6.70 -9.85 6.18
C GLY A 58 -6.44 -10.95 7.20
N GLU A 59 -5.38 -11.71 7.01
CA GLU A 59 -4.92 -12.75 7.95
C GLU A 59 -4.04 -12.19 9.08
N GLY A 60 -3.93 -10.86 9.23
CA GLY A 60 -3.22 -10.20 10.32
C GLY A 60 -1.71 -10.11 10.17
N HIS A 61 -1.18 -10.20 8.96
CA HIS A 61 0.28 -10.14 8.73
C HIS A 61 0.88 -8.82 9.22
N MET A 62 0.26 -7.69 8.87
CA MET A 62 0.70 -6.36 9.32
C MET A 62 0.44 -6.15 10.81
N SER A 63 -0.76 -6.47 11.29
CA SER A 63 -1.13 -6.32 12.70
C SER A 63 -0.13 -7.00 13.64
N ARG A 64 0.29 -8.23 13.31
CA ARG A 64 1.25 -8.95 14.16
C ARG A 64 2.60 -8.26 14.22
N VAL A 65 3.09 -7.68 13.12
CA VAL A 65 4.36 -6.95 13.13
C VAL A 65 4.24 -5.66 13.93
N LEU A 66 3.15 -4.92 13.80
CA LEU A 66 2.89 -3.72 14.60
C LEU A 66 2.79 -4.05 16.10
N GLN A 67 2.11 -5.16 16.47
CA GLN A 67 2.03 -5.64 17.84
C GLN A 67 3.41 -6.05 18.38
N GLN A 68 4.23 -6.73 17.59
CA GLN A 68 5.61 -7.08 17.95
C GLN A 68 6.50 -5.85 18.14
N ALA A 69 6.21 -4.77 17.40
CA ALA A 69 6.88 -3.47 17.58
C ALA A 69 6.38 -2.70 18.83
N GLY A 70 5.42 -3.26 19.58
CA GLY A 70 4.94 -2.70 20.84
C GLY A 70 3.70 -1.80 20.72
N TYR A 71 3.05 -1.75 19.58
CA TYR A 71 1.83 -0.97 19.40
C TYR A 71 0.57 -1.76 19.82
N GLU A 72 -0.40 -1.07 20.37
CA GLU A 72 -1.76 -1.56 20.51
C GLU A 72 -2.43 -1.50 19.12
N VAL A 73 -2.98 -2.62 18.65
CA VAL A 73 -3.55 -2.71 17.29
C VAL A 73 -4.97 -3.24 17.35
N VAL A 74 -5.90 -2.47 16.82
CA VAL A 74 -7.27 -2.88 16.52
C VAL A 74 -7.33 -3.30 15.06
N SER A 75 -7.61 -4.58 14.84
CA SER A 75 -7.59 -5.20 13.50
C SER A 75 -9.00 -5.47 13.02
N ARG A 76 -9.36 -4.97 11.84
CA ARG A 76 -10.66 -5.16 11.19
C ARG A 76 -10.48 -5.56 9.73
N ASP A 77 -11.44 -6.28 9.20
CA ASP A 77 -11.56 -6.58 7.77
C ASP A 77 -13.03 -6.69 7.37
N LEU A 78 -13.34 -6.43 6.12
CA LEU A 78 -14.69 -6.62 5.58
C LEU A 78 -15.08 -8.11 5.55
N ALA A 79 -14.11 -9.00 5.32
CA ALA A 79 -14.26 -10.44 5.24
C ALA A 79 -13.66 -11.13 6.46
N ASP A 80 -14.34 -12.15 6.99
CA ASP A 80 -13.75 -13.05 7.98
C ASP A 80 -12.63 -13.89 7.33
N ARG A 81 -11.40 -13.61 7.73
CA ARG A 81 -10.20 -14.34 7.31
C ARG A 81 -9.50 -15.04 8.50
N GLY A 82 -10.24 -15.24 9.58
CA GLY A 82 -9.74 -15.88 10.82
C GLY A 82 -8.87 -14.97 11.67
N PHE A 83 -8.90 -13.64 11.43
CA PHE A 83 -8.16 -12.66 12.21
C PHE A 83 -8.90 -11.31 12.25
N GLY A 84 -8.90 -10.68 13.43
CA GLY A 84 -9.54 -9.39 13.64
C GLY A 84 -11.07 -9.44 13.73
N GLU A 85 -11.68 -8.28 13.74
CA GLU A 85 -13.15 -8.11 13.76
C GLU A 85 -13.67 -7.93 12.33
N VAL A 86 -14.82 -8.52 12.03
CA VAL A 86 -15.50 -8.27 10.74
C VAL A 86 -16.21 -6.92 10.81
N ALA A 87 -15.74 -5.97 10.02
CA ALA A 87 -16.31 -4.62 9.95
C ALA A 87 -16.03 -3.95 8.62
N ASP A 88 -17.01 -3.23 8.10
CA ASP A 88 -16.82 -2.38 6.91
C ASP A 88 -16.21 -1.04 7.32
N PHE A 89 -14.96 -0.80 6.92
CA PHE A 89 -14.28 0.48 7.19
C PHE A 89 -14.96 1.66 6.52
N LEU A 90 -15.54 1.47 5.35
CA LEU A 90 -16.20 2.52 4.57
C LEU A 90 -17.63 2.79 5.03
N SER A 91 -18.16 2.02 6.00
CA SER A 91 -19.47 2.28 6.57
C SER A 91 -19.62 3.72 7.04
N PRO A 92 -20.77 4.37 6.79
CA PRO A 92 -21.06 5.71 7.32
C PRO A 92 -21.06 5.76 8.84
N ASP A 93 -21.26 4.63 9.53
CA ASP A 93 -21.26 4.56 10.99
C ASP A 93 -19.88 4.72 11.64
N ASN A 94 -18.80 4.51 10.88
CA ASN A 94 -17.44 4.79 11.32
C ASN A 94 -17.17 6.31 11.25
N THR A 95 -17.48 7.06 12.28
CA THR A 95 -17.42 8.52 12.30
C THR A 95 -16.14 9.07 12.93
N GLU A 96 -15.48 8.30 13.82
CA GLU A 96 -14.27 8.74 14.52
C GLU A 96 -13.35 7.57 14.90
N TRP A 97 -12.05 7.86 14.98
CA TRP A 97 -11.03 6.97 15.49
C TRP A 97 -10.00 7.78 16.28
N GLY A 98 -9.78 7.46 17.56
CA GLY A 98 -8.92 8.25 18.45
C GLY A 98 -7.42 8.05 18.28
N GLY A 99 -6.97 7.13 17.42
CA GLY A 99 -5.57 6.74 17.22
C GLY A 99 -5.06 6.99 15.81
N ASP A 100 -4.01 6.28 15.46
CA ASP A 100 -3.40 6.29 14.14
C ASP A 100 -4.00 5.19 13.24
N ILE A 101 -3.84 5.30 11.93
CA ILE A 101 -4.31 4.27 10.98
C ILE A 101 -3.12 3.78 10.15
N VAL A 102 -2.93 2.46 10.12
CA VAL A 102 -1.91 1.81 9.27
C VAL A 102 -2.58 0.68 8.51
N THR A 103 -2.53 0.70 7.18
CA THR A 103 -3.24 -0.31 6.38
C THR A 103 -2.66 -0.49 4.99
N ASN A 104 -2.92 -1.67 4.41
CA ASN A 104 -2.76 -1.97 2.99
C ASN A 104 -4.16 -2.14 2.38
N PRO A 105 -4.81 -1.04 1.94
CA PRO A 105 -6.20 -1.11 1.51
C PRO A 105 -6.35 -1.86 0.20
N PRO A 106 -7.56 -2.41 -0.10
CA PRO A 106 -7.88 -2.90 -1.43
C PRO A 106 -7.66 -1.78 -2.46
N TYR A 107 -6.84 -2.05 -3.47
CA TYR A 107 -6.42 -1.00 -4.42
C TYR A 107 -7.58 -0.38 -5.21
N ALA A 108 -8.66 -1.13 -5.39
CA ALA A 108 -9.87 -0.63 -6.04
C ALA A 108 -10.54 0.52 -5.26
N PHE A 109 -10.41 0.50 -3.93
CA PHE A 109 -11.02 1.46 -3.00
C PHE A 109 -9.97 2.33 -2.27
N ALA A 110 -8.76 2.39 -2.79
CA ALA A 110 -7.65 3.07 -2.12
C ALA A 110 -7.93 4.56 -1.87
N GLN A 111 -8.63 5.24 -2.77
CA GLN A 111 -8.97 6.65 -2.60
C GLN A 111 -10.00 6.84 -1.48
N GLU A 112 -11.06 6.04 -1.48
CA GLU A 112 -12.10 6.06 -0.46
C GLU A 112 -11.54 5.74 0.93
N PHE A 113 -10.60 4.79 1.01
CA PHE A 113 -9.88 4.49 2.25
C PHE A 113 -9.06 5.68 2.76
N VAL A 114 -8.34 6.37 1.88
CA VAL A 114 -7.57 7.58 2.25
C VAL A 114 -8.51 8.67 2.74
N GLU A 115 -9.55 8.99 1.99
CA GLU A 115 -10.52 10.04 2.33
C GLU A 115 -11.22 9.73 3.66
N LYS A 116 -11.66 8.48 3.85
CA LYS A 116 -12.29 8.03 5.09
C LYS A 116 -11.34 8.10 6.28
N ALA A 117 -10.11 7.59 6.14
CA ALA A 117 -9.12 7.62 7.19
C ALA A 117 -8.84 9.05 7.67
N LEU A 118 -8.64 9.99 6.73
CA LEU A 118 -8.39 11.40 7.05
C LEU A 118 -9.59 12.08 7.71
N ALA A 119 -10.81 11.66 7.36
CA ALA A 119 -12.03 12.24 7.92
C ALA A 119 -12.30 11.82 9.37
N ILE A 120 -11.85 10.63 9.78
CA ILE A 120 -12.20 10.04 11.09
C ILE A 120 -11.11 10.18 12.16
N ILE A 121 -9.88 10.56 11.78
CA ILE A 121 -8.79 10.75 12.77
C ILE A 121 -8.74 12.20 13.25
N PRO A 122 -8.39 12.44 14.53
CA PRO A 122 -8.18 13.79 15.04
C PRO A 122 -6.90 14.42 14.48
N THR A 123 -6.82 15.73 14.52
CA THR A 123 -5.62 16.48 14.16
C THR A 123 -4.41 15.99 14.97
N GLY A 124 -3.28 15.81 14.31
CA GLY A 124 -2.04 15.31 14.92
C GLY A 124 -1.87 13.79 14.87
N ARG A 125 -2.90 13.03 14.51
CA ARG A 125 -2.80 11.59 14.26
C ARG A 125 -2.31 11.31 12.83
N LYS A 126 -1.84 10.10 12.61
CA LYS A 126 -1.16 9.70 11.38
C LYS A 126 -1.94 8.65 10.61
N VAL A 127 -1.93 8.77 9.30
CA VAL A 127 -2.40 7.75 8.37
C VAL A 127 -1.22 7.26 7.54
N ALA A 128 -0.90 5.99 7.61
CA ALA A 128 0.11 5.36 6.79
C ALA A 128 -0.52 4.26 5.95
N MET A 129 -0.34 4.33 4.63
CA MET A 129 -0.96 3.37 3.71
C MET A 129 0.06 2.79 2.73
N PHE A 130 -0.04 1.48 2.50
CA PHE A 130 0.71 0.78 1.47
C PHE A 130 -0.07 0.84 0.16
N LEU A 131 0.40 1.67 -0.77
CA LEU A 131 -0.31 1.94 -2.02
C LEU A 131 0.58 1.65 -3.24
N LYS A 132 -0.03 1.38 -4.38
CA LYS A 132 0.72 1.32 -5.65
C LYS A 132 1.25 2.72 -6.00
N LEU A 133 2.45 2.80 -6.58
CA LEU A 133 3.04 4.06 -7.03
C LEU A 133 2.11 4.84 -7.98
N THR A 134 1.37 4.13 -8.82
CA THR A 134 0.37 4.70 -9.73
C THR A 134 -0.77 5.45 -9.02
N PHE A 135 -0.92 5.26 -7.70
CA PHE A 135 -1.87 6.05 -6.91
C PHE A 135 -1.52 7.54 -6.94
N LEU A 136 -0.24 7.90 -7.07
CA LEU A 136 0.23 9.28 -7.13
C LEU A 136 -0.02 9.98 -8.48
N GLU A 137 -0.30 9.23 -9.54
CA GLU A 137 -0.33 9.73 -10.92
C GLU A 137 -1.73 10.20 -11.39
N GLY A 138 -2.77 9.97 -10.63
CA GLY A 138 -4.14 10.20 -11.09
C GLY A 138 -4.61 11.64 -11.02
N LYS A 139 -5.03 12.25 -12.13
CA LYS A 139 -5.65 13.61 -12.18
C LYS A 139 -6.83 13.75 -11.22
N LYS A 140 -7.61 12.69 -11.00
CA LYS A 140 -8.77 12.68 -10.08
C LYS A 140 -8.35 12.89 -8.62
N ARG A 141 -7.10 12.58 -8.28
CA ARG A 141 -6.55 12.71 -6.92
C ARG A 141 -5.80 14.00 -6.68
N ALA A 142 -5.70 14.87 -7.69
CA ALA A 142 -5.06 16.17 -7.55
C ALA A 142 -5.72 17.03 -6.46
N SER A 143 -7.06 16.99 -6.35
CA SER A 143 -7.79 17.71 -5.29
C SER A 143 -7.44 17.18 -3.90
N LEU A 144 -7.35 15.85 -3.73
CA LEU A 144 -6.95 15.23 -2.47
C LEU A 144 -5.55 15.68 -2.05
N PHE A 145 -4.57 15.60 -2.94
CA PHE A 145 -3.18 15.99 -2.65
C PHE A 145 -3.00 17.51 -2.47
N ASN A 146 -3.83 18.32 -3.10
CA ASN A 146 -3.82 19.77 -2.89
C ASN A 146 -4.40 20.17 -1.54
N SER A 147 -5.47 19.51 -1.09
CA SER A 147 -6.10 19.78 0.21
C SER A 147 -5.36 19.14 1.38
N THR A 148 -4.81 17.96 1.18
CA THR A 148 -4.12 17.17 2.21
C THR A 148 -2.85 16.55 1.62
N PRO A 149 -1.78 17.36 1.48
CA PRO A 149 -0.53 16.85 0.93
C PRO A 149 0.07 15.79 1.84
N PRO A 150 0.61 14.70 1.29
CA PRO A 150 1.30 13.69 2.08
C PRO A 150 2.52 14.29 2.78
N ALA A 151 2.75 13.90 4.03
CA ALA A 151 3.92 14.33 4.79
C ALA A 151 5.21 13.67 4.34
N GLY A 152 5.12 12.51 3.67
CA GLY A 152 6.27 11.79 3.16
C GLY A 152 5.87 10.57 2.34
N PHE A 153 6.85 10.06 1.59
CA PHE A 153 6.73 8.83 0.79
C PHE A 153 7.90 7.91 1.11
N GLY A 154 7.61 6.64 1.39
CA GLY A 154 8.59 5.58 1.48
C GLY A 154 8.49 4.67 0.25
N PHE A 155 9.63 4.32 -0.37
CA PHE A 155 9.67 3.39 -1.48
C PHE A 155 10.26 2.07 -1.01
N LEU A 156 9.49 0.98 -1.12
CA LEU A 156 9.98 -0.36 -0.85
C LEU A 156 10.57 -0.94 -2.15
N ALA A 157 11.90 -0.96 -2.22
CA ALA A 157 12.59 -1.69 -3.26
C ALA A 157 12.88 -3.11 -2.76
N ARG A 158 12.36 -4.13 -3.44
CA ARG A 158 12.71 -5.52 -3.17
C ARG A 158 14.16 -5.75 -3.57
N VAL A 159 15.07 -5.72 -2.59
CA VAL A 159 16.44 -6.19 -2.79
C VAL A 159 16.39 -7.72 -2.71
N SER A 160 16.49 -8.39 -3.85
CA SER A 160 16.72 -9.84 -3.88
C SER A 160 18.12 -10.08 -3.33
N THR A 161 18.22 -10.44 -2.05
CA THR A 161 19.44 -11.01 -1.49
C THR A 161 19.52 -12.47 -1.94
N ALA A 162 20.08 -12.69 -3.11
CA ALA A 162 20.62 -14.02 -3.41
C ALA A 162 21.70 -14.32 -2.35
N PRO A 163 21.69 -15.50 -1.70
CA PRO A 163 22.75 -15.85 -0.77
C PRO A 163 24.08 -15.80 -1.54
N ARG A 164 24.97 -14.90 -1.11
CA ARG A 164 26.36 -14.93 -1.57
C ARG A 164 26.98 -16.18 -0.97
N THR A 165 26.99 -17.27 -1.72
CA THR A 165 27.93 -18.37 -1.46
C THR A 165 29.32 -17.80 -1.69
N ALA A 166 30.05 -17.61 -0.60
CA ALA A 166 31.46 -17.27 -0.64
C ALA A 166 32.24 -18.46 -1.21
N THR A 167 32.67 -18.36 -2.45
CA THR A 167 33.78 -19.14 -2.98
C THR A 167 34.67 -18.20 -3.79
N SER A 168 35.89 -18.19 -3.33
CA SER A 168 37.14 -17.60 -3.81
C SER A 168 37.28 -17.18 -5.27
N SER A 169 37.94 -15.99 -5.42
CA SER A 169 38.94 -15.63 -6.42
C SER A 169 38.56 -15.60 -7.91
N THR A 170 38.49 -14.42 -8.44
CA THR A 170 39.13 -13.81 -9.60
C THR A 170 38.19 -12.78 -10.28
N PRO A 171 38.62 -11.55 -10.58
CA PRO A 171 37.74 -10.54 -11.18
C PRO A 171 37.67 -10.76 -12.69
N LEU A 172 36.50 -11.11 -13.18
CA LEU A 172 36.22 -11.02 -14.62
C LEU A 172 34.95 -10.18 -14.82
N ALA A 173 34.99 -9.35 -15.85
CA ALA A 173 34.04 -8.31 -16.22
C ALA A 173 32.57 -8.69 -16.05
N ALA A 174 31.77 -7.79 -15.48
CA ALA A 174 30.34 -7.93 -15.29
C ALA A 174 29.60 -7.89 -16.62
N PRO A 175 28.75 -8.88 -16.95
CA PRO A 175 27.79 -8.75 -18.03
C PRO A 175 26.60 -7.90 -17.59
N LEU A 176 26.10 -7.07 -18.51
CA LEU A 176 24.91 -6.22 -18.35
C LEU A 176 23.68 -7.06 -17.96
N PRO A 177 22.78 -6.55 -17.07
CA PRO A 177 21.62 -7.30 -16.64
C PRO A 177 20.60 -7.44 -17.76
N THR A 178 20.32 -8.68 -18.15
CA THR A 178 19.20 -9.06 -18.99
C THR A 178 17.87 -8.76 -18.29
N ARG A 179 16.90 -8.26 -19.05
CA ARG A 179 15.52 -7.97 -18.66
C ARG A 179 14.91 -9.16 -17.90
N GLY A 180 14.68 -9.00 -16.62
CA GLY A 180 13.96 -9.95 -15.79
C GLY A 180 12.89 -9.24 -14.96
N SER A 181 11.63 -9.58 -15.21
CA SER A 181 10.40 -9.43 -14.41
C SER A 181 10.38 -8.23 -13.42
N TYR A 182 9.69 -7.17 -13.81
CA TYR A 182 9.31 -6.07 -12.92
C TYR A 182 8.40 -6.59 -11.81
N GLY A 183 8.96 -6.86 -10.64
CA GLY A 183 8.24 -7.06 -9.41
C GLY A 183 7.46 -5.78 -9.05
N ARG A 184 6.18 -5.93 -8.70
CA ARG A 184 5.29 -4.83 -8.33
C ARG A 184 5.86 -4.09 -7.13
N ARG A 185 6.09 -2.80 -7.28
CA ARG A 185 6.58 -1.92 -6.21
C ARG A 185 5.37 -1.44 -5.40
N ALA A 186 5.36 -1.68 -4.10
CA ALA A 186 4.45 -1.00 -3.18
C ALA A 186 5.08 0.34 -2.76
N THR A 187 4.27 1.38 -2.71
CA THR A 187 4.67 2.71 -2.24
C THR A 187 3.92 2.98 -0.95
N GLN A 188 4.65 3.42 0.06
CA GLN A 188 4.05 3.87 1.31
C GLN A 188 3.77 5.37 1.21
N VAL A 189 2.55 5.77 1.51
CA VAL A 189 2.12 7.18 1.55
C VAL A 189 1.75 7.51 2.98
N ARG A 190 2.41 8.52 3.58
CA ARG A 190 2.05 9.09 4.85
C ARG A 190 1.28 10.38 4.59
N LEU A 191 0.08 10.48 5.18
CA LEU A 191 -0.76 11.67 5.15
C LEU A 191 -0.78 12.27 6.56
N ARG A 192 -0.74 13.58 6.64
CA ARG A 192 -0.87 14.33 7.91
C ARG A 192 -2.29 14.81 8.08
#